data_ca2f315b35d24aa6222adcfb1cec5222
#
_entry.id   ca2f315b35d24aa6222adcfb1cec5222
#
_cell.length_a   1.000
_cell.length_b   1.000
_cell.length_c   1.000
_cell.angle_alpha   90.00
_cell.angle_beta   90.00
_cell.angle_gamma   90.00
#
_symmetry.space_group_name_H-M   'P 1'
#
loop_
_entity.id
_entity.type
_entity.pdbx_description
1 polymer ?
#
loop_
_entity_poly.entity_id
_entity_poly.type
_entity_poly.pdbx_seq_one_letter_code
_entity_poly.pdbx_strand_id
1 'polypeptide(L)'
;SLASHIATGDVIDRVEAARPGFINFYLKESWLRQQVEAVRQAGDKFGNVDSGHGRKMMVEFVSVNPTGPVHVGHTRGAVLGSALANVLEAAGYDVTREYYVNDAGSQMQLFYRSVLAAYKDSLGRKSDMPENGYKGEYIVDLAKEIIETEGQRFLEQDDEQALIEIGDIARGKMVSSIKDDLSGIGVEFDNWFSER
;
A
#
# COMPACT_ATOMS: atom_id res chain seq x y z
N SER A 1 46.96 -11.27 26.53
CA SER A 1 45.52 -11.20 26.35
C SER A 1 45.17 -11.26 24.85
N LEU A 2 43.96 -11.68 24.48
CA LEU A 2 43.57 -11.69 23.06
C LEU A 2 43.71 -10.29 22.42
N ALA A 3 43.47 -9.25 23.18
CA ALA A 3 43.58 -7.85 22.69
C ALA A 3 44.99 -7.51 22.19
N SER A 4 46.05 -8.12 22.76
CA SER A 4 47.42 -7.86 22.34
C SER A 4 47.81 -8.54 21.03
N HIS A 5 46.98 -9.40 20.49
CA HIS A 5 47.20 -10.10 19.21
C HIS A 5 46.38 -9.51 18.05
N ILE A 6 45.54 -8.50 18.34
CA ILE A 6 44.74 -7.81 17.32
C ILE A 6 45.61 -6.67 16.73
N ALA A 7 45.90 -6.81 15.43
CA ALA A 7 46.63 -5.77 14.72
C ALA A 7 45.80 -4.52 14.54
N THR A 8 46.36 -3.35 14.85
CA THR A 8 45.80 -2.07 14.45
C THR A 8 46.10 -1.82 12.98
N GLY A 9 45.13 -1.41 12.19
CA GLY A 9 45.24 -1.12 10.76
C GLY A 9 44.78 0.30 10.46
N ASP A 10 44.23 0.50 9.29
CA ASP A 10 43.73 1.83 8.85
C ASP A 10 42.47 2.27 9.58
N VAL A 11 41.74 1.34 10.18
CA VAL A 11 40.44 1.56 10.86
C VAL A 11 40.60 1.71 12.37
N ILE A 12 41.42 0.83 12.99
CA ILE A 12 41.54 0.72 14.43
C ILE A 12 42.72 1.54 14.92
N ASP A 13 42.54 2.43 15.87
CA ASP A 13 43.56 3.21 16.56
C ASP A 13 44.20 2.37 17.65
N ARG A 14 43.40 1.81 18.57
CA ARG A 14 43.88 0.95 19.67
C ARG A 14 42.78 -0.02 20.09
N VAL A 15 43.25 -1.08 20.79
CA VAL A 15 42.39 -2.14 21.34
C VAL A 15 42.71 -2.28 22.83
N GLU A 16 41.67 -2.33 23.65
CA GLU A 16 41.82 -2.45 25.12
C GLU A 16 40.97 -3.60 25.66
N ALA A 17 41.52 -4.37 26.56
CA ALA A 17 40.75 -5.35 27.32
C ALA A 17 40.06 -4.67 28.51
N ALA A 18 38.75 -4.87 28.66
CA ALA A 18 37.96 -4.31 29.76
C ALA A 18 37.22 -5.41 30.55
N ARG A 19 37.05 -5.22 31.87
CA ARG A 19 36.25 -6.15 32.69
C ARG A 19 34.78 -6.05 32.38
N PRO A 20 34.00 -7.14 32.49
CA PRO A 20 34.37 -8.49 32.91
C PRO A 20 34.88 -9.43 31.80
N GLY A 21 35.18 -8.94 30.59
CA GLY A 21 35.67 -9.77 29.48
C GLY A 21 35.46 -9.17 28.10
N PHE A 22 35.24 -7.85 28.06
CA PHE A 22 35.09 -7.11 26.81
C PHE A 22 36.44 -6.78 26.16
N ILE A 23 36.39 -6.63 24.85
CA ILE A 23 37.49 -6.05 24.06
C ILE A 23 36.92 -4.80 23.40
N ASN A 24 37.45 -3.64 23.80
CA ASN A 24 37.03 -2.36 23.26
C ASN A 24 37.92 -1.97 22.07
N PHE A 25 37.30 -1.61 20.95
CA PHE A 25 37.99 -1.09 19.78
C PHE A 25 37.77 0.43 19.70
N TYR A 26 38.83 1.17 19.57
CA TYR A 26 38.81 2.60 19.34
C TYR A 26 39.15 2.86 17.87
N LEU A 27 38.27 3.55 17.17
CA LEU A 27 38.44 3.80 15.75
C LEU A 27 39.24 5.07 15.52
N LYS A 28 40.04 5.08 14.45
CA LYS A 28 40.77 6.28 14.05
C LYS A 28 39.82 7.40 13.65
N GLU A 29 40.08 8.62 14.08
CA GLU A 29 39.29 9.80 13.72
C GLU A 29 39.27 10.04 12.20
N SER A 30 40.38 9.77 11.52
CA SER A 30 40.45 9.86 10.05
C SER A 30 39.46 8.92 9.36
N TRP A 31 39.31 7.70 9.87
CA TRP A 31 38.34 6.75 9.35
C TRP A 31 36.90 7.19 9.62
N LEU A 32 36.62 7.70 10.83
CA LEU A 32 35.30 8.23 11.16
C LEU A 32 34.91 9.40 10.25
N ARG A 33 35.84 10.32 9.99
CA ARG A 33 35.62 11.42 9.04
C ARG A 33 35.34 10.93 7.62
N GLN A 34 36.07 9.89 7.17
CA GLN A 34 35.81 9.27 5.85
C GLN A 34 34.42 8.64 5.79
N GLN A 35 33.92 8.01 6.89
CA GLN A 35 32.58 7.45 6.92
C GLN A 35 31.50 8.54 6.81
N VAL A 36 31.69 9.68 7.50
CA VAL A 36 30.76 10.82 7.38
C VAL A 36 30.72 11.33 5.92
N GLU A 37 31.86 11.43 5.28
CA GLU A 37 31.92 11.86 3.87
C GLU A 37 31.28 10.81 2.94
N ALA A 38 31.48 9.54 3.17
CA ALA A 38 30.83 8.45 2.41
C ALA A 38 29.31 8.49 2.56
N VAL A 39 28.79 8.70 3.78
CA VAL A 39 27.33 8.90 4.02
C VAL A 39 26.82 10.10 3.25
N ARG A 40 27.51 11.23 3.33
CA ARG A 40 27.14 12.47 2.65
C ARG A 40 27.10 12.32 1.11
N GLN A 41 28.05 11.60 0.55
CA GLN A 41 28.12 11.34 -0.89
C GLN A 41 27.07 10.35 -1.36
N ALA A 42 26.80 9.31 -0.60
CA ALA A 42 25.81 8.29 -0.94
C ALA A 42 24.36 8.81 -0.78
N GLY A 43 24.12 9.78 0.12
CA GLY A 43 22.79 10.33 0.38
C GLY A 43 21.80 9.24 0.75
N ASP A 44 20.61 9.27 0.14
CA ASP A 44 19.51 8.32 0.41
C ASP A 44 19.84 6.87 0.02
N LYS A 45 20.91 6.65 -0.73
CA LYS A 45 21.39 5.32 -1.11
C LYS A 45 22.38 4.72 -0.12
N PHE A 46 22.71 5.45 0.95
CA PHE A 46 23.63 4.91 1.97
C PHE A 46 22.98 3.72 2.69
N GLY A 47 23.71 2.60 2.73
CA GLY A 47 23.20 1.35 3.30
C GLY A 47 22.58 0.38 2.29
N ASN A 48 22.31 0.82 1.06
CA ASN A 48 21.88 -0.09 0.02
C ASN A 48 22.99 -1.12 -0.29
N VAL A 49 22.55 -2.34 -0.60
CA VAL A 49 23.43 -3.46 -0.98
C VAL A 49 22.94 -4.07 -2.29
N ASP A 50 23.76 -4.85 -2.97
CA ASP A 50 23.40 -5.51 -4.23
C ASP A 50 23.28 -7.04 -4.06
N SER A 51 22.60 -7.48 -3.01
CA SER A 51 22.32 -8.92 -2.78
C SER A 51 21.30 -9.47 -3.79
N GLY A 52 20.46 -8.63 -4.32
CA GLY A 52 19.43 -8.96 -5.30
C GLY A 52 19.98 -9.14 -6.71
N HIS A 53 21.07 -8.49 -7.07
CA HIS A 53 21.65 -8.51 -8.42
C HIS A 53 20.65 -8.20 -9.53
N GLY A 54 19.72 -7.27 -9.29
CA GLY A 54 18.68 -6.89 -10.22
C GLY A 54 17.64 -7.98 -10.51
N ARG A 55 17.55 -9.04 -9.71
CA ARG A 55 16.52 -10.06 -9.88
C ARG A 55 15.14 -9.45 -9.65
N LYS A 56 14.21 -9.81 -10.54
CA LYS A 56 12.83 -9.33 -10.46
C LYS A 56 12.07 -9.97 -9.31
N MET A 57 11.35 -9.15 -8.58
CA MET A 57 10.46 -9.55 -7.49
C MET A 57 9.13 -8.82 -7.65
N MET A 58 8.02 -9.50 -7.42
CA MET A 58 6.71 -8.89 -7.30
C MET A 58 6.25 -9.02 -5.85
N VAL A 59 5.75 -7.92 -5.30
CA VAL A 59 5.13 -7.89 -3.98
C VAL A 59 3.69 -7.45 -4.16
N GLU A 60 2.76 -8.38 -3.96
CA GLU A 60 1.34 -8.12 -3.93
C GLU A 60 0.91 -7.87 -2.47
N PHE A 61 0.22 -6.77 -2.23
CA PHE A 61 -0.24 -6.45 -0.88
C PHE A 61 -1.46 -5.53 -0.89
N VAL A 62 -2.15 -5.43 0.24
CA VAL A 62 -3.49 -4.85 0.42
C VAL A 62 -4.54 -5.68 -0.29
N SER A 63 -4.68 -5.55 -1.61
CA SER A 63 -5.52 -6.37 -2.49
C SER A 63 -6.93 -6.62 -1.96
N VAL A 64 -7.58 -5.56 -1.47
CA VAL A 64 -8.93 -5.64 -0.91
C VAL A 64 -9.98 -5.40 -1.99
N ASN A 65 -11.19 -5.97 -1.78
CA ASN A 65 -12.31 -5.77 -2.67
C ASN A 65 -12.75 -4.29 -2.65
N PRO A 66 -13.04 -3.66 -3.79
CA PRO A 66 -13.48 -2.26 -3.86
C PRO A 66 -14.97 -2.11 -3.49
N THR A 67 -15.35 -2.61 -2.32
CA THR A 67 -16.71 -2.57 -1.78
C THR A 67 -16.89 -1.59 -0.64
N GLY A 68 -15.83 -0.85 -0.30
CA GLY A 68 -15.84 0.15 0.75
C GLY A 68 -14.47 0.80 0.98
N PRO A 69 -14.40 1.82 1.83
CA PRO A 69 -13.17 2.55 2.13
C PRO A 69 -12.12 1.68 2.83
N VAL A 70 -10.87 2.09 2.71
CA VAL A 70 -9.75 1.48 3.43
C VAL A 70 -9.91 1.72 4.93
N HIS A 71 -9.63 0.71 5.74
CA HIS A 71 -9.65 0.81 7.20
C HIS A 71 -8.30 0.39 7.81
N VAL A 72 -8.12 0.63 9.10
CA VAL A 72 -6.85 0.41 9.82
C VAL A 72 -6.26 -1.01 9.63
N GLY A 73 -7.12 -2.02 9.48
CA GLY A 73 -6.67 -3.40 9.19
C GLY A 73 -5.98 -3.52 7.83
N HIS A 74 -6.49 -2.83 6.81
CA HIS A 74 -5.90 -2.76 5.47
C HIS A 74 -4.61 -1.94 5.47
N THR A 75 -4.60 -0.81 6.19
CA THR A 75 -3.43 0.08 6.34
C THR A 75 -2.23 -0.67 6.93
N ARG A 76 -2.45 -1.58 7.87
CA ARG A 76 -1.38 -2.44 8.41
C ARG A 76 -0.71 -3.28 7.31
N GLY A 77 -1.51 -3.88 6.44
CA GLY A 77 -1.02 -4.63 5.28
C GLY A 77 -0.27 -3.73 4.29
N ALA A 78 -0.78 -2.52 4.07
CA ALA A 78 -0.17 -1.53 3.20
C ALA A 78 1.24 -1.12 3.68
N VAL A 79 1.37 -0.77 4.97
CA VAL A 79 2.65 -0.37 5.56
C VAL A 79 3.65 -1.53 5.53
N LEU A 80 3.22 -2.75 5.88
CA LEU A 80 4.09 -3.93 5.86
C LEU A 80 4.59 -4.27 4.45
N GLY A 81 3.68 -4.29 3.47
CA GLY A 81 4.02 -4.59 2.08
C GLY A 81 4.93 -3.54 1.46
N SER A 82 4.64 -2.26 1.69
CA SER A 82 5.48 -1.15 1.24
C SER A 82 6.87 -1.20 1.88
N ALA A 83 6.96 -1.44 3.19
CA ALA A 83 8.26 -1.58 3.88
C ALA A 83 9.08 -2.76 3.33
N LEU A 84 8.42 -3.92 3.08
CA LEU A 84 9.08 -5.08 2.48
C LEU A 84 9.61 -4.74 1.08
N ALA A 85 8.82 -4.10 0.24
CA ALA A 85 9.21 -3.69 -1.10
C ALA A 85 10.44 -2.75 -1.06
N ASN A 86 10.42 -1.75 -0.16
CA ASN A 86 11.53 -0.81 0.02
C ASN A 86 12.83 -1.52 0.47
N VAL A 87 12.72 -2.48 1.39
CA VAL A 87 13.88 -3.27 1.85
C VAL A 87 14.44 -4.13 0.71
N LEU A 88 13.59 -4.74 -0.10
CA LEU A 88 14.02 -5.52 -1.26
C LEU A 88 14.71 -4.63 -2.31
N GLU A 89 14.19 -3.43 -2.59
CA GLU A 89 14.85 -2.46 -3.48
C GLU A 89 16.22 -2.04 -2.93
N ALA A 90 16.28 -1.71 -1.63
CA ALA A 90 17.55 -1.38 -0.98
C ALA A 90 18.54 -2.55 -0.99
N ALA A 91 18.05 -3.78 -1.09
CA ALA A 91 18.86 -5.00 -1.25
C ALA A 91 19.24 -5.29 -2.71
N GLY A 92 18.89 -4.44 -3.68
CA GLY A 92 19.27 -4.56 -5.08
C GLY A 92 18.38 -5.45 -5.93
N TYR A 93 17.12 -5.69 -5.51
CA TYR A 93 16.11 -6.32 -6.36
C TYR A 93 15.40 -5.28 -7.24
N ASP A 94 14.92 -5.73 -8.40
CA ASP A 94 14.00 -4.99 -9.27
C ASP A 94 12.56 -5.35 -8.83
N VAL A 95 11.96 -4.47 -8.02
CA VAL A 95 10.69 -4.76 -7.33
C VAL A 95 9.53 -4.12 -8.07
N THR A 96 8.49 -4.93 -8.31
CA THR A 96 7.17 -4.46 -8.77
C THR A 96 6.17 -4.58 -7.63
N ARG A 97 5.48 -3.49 -7.30
CA ARG A 97 4.38 -3.44 -6.32
C ARG A 97 3.07 -3.64 -7.03
N GLU A 98 2.33 -4.68 -6.68
CA GLU A 98 1.06 -5.00 -7.30
C GLU A 98 -0.09 -4.90 -6.29
N TYR A 99 -1.18 -4.27 -6.74
CA TYR A 99 -2.48 -4.33 -6.11
C TYR A 99 -3.40 -5.17 -6.98
N TYR A 100 -3.91 -6.29 -6.44
CA TYR A 100 -4.93 -7.09 -7.10
C TYR A 100 -6.32 -6.56 -6.73
N VAL A 101 -7.01 -6.00 -7.72
CA VAL A 101 -8.39 -5.52 -7.56
C VAL A 101 -9.34 -6.71 -7.74
N ASN A 102 -9.83 -7.24 -6.63
CA ASN A 102 -10.84 -8.30 -6.65
C ASN A 102 -12.22 -7.69 -6.92
N ASP A 103 -12.48 -7.38 -8.20
CA ASP A 103 -13.66 -6.67 -8.66
C ASP A 103 -14.69 -7.56 -9.39
N ALA A 104 -14.63 -8.86 -9.15
CA ALA A 104 -15.58 -9.87 -9.62
C ALA A 104 -16.32 -10.57 -8.47
N GLY A 105 -17.27 -11.44 -8.82
CA GLY A 105 -17.94 -12.33 -7.87
C GLY A 105 -19.11 -11.74 -7.08
N SER A 106 -19.60 -12.51 -6.11
CA SER A 106 -20.85 -12.25 -5.38
C SER A 106 -20.80 -10.99 -4.49
N GLN A 107 -19.63 -10.67 -3.93
CA GLN A 107 -19.47 -9.47 -3.09
C GLN A 107 -19.65 -8.20 -3.90
N MET A 108 -19.11 -8.16 -5.12
CA MET A 108 -19.29 -7.02 -6.02
C MET A 108 -20.75 -6.89 -6.46
N GLN A 109 -21.42 -8.00 -6.76
CA GLN A 109 -22.86 -7.97 -7.09
C GLN A 109 -23.70 -7.43 -5.93
N LEU A 110 -23.37 -7.81 -4.71
CA LEU A 110 -24.06 -7.33 -3.51
C LEU A 110 -23.81 -5.82 -3.29
N PHE A 111 -22.57 -5.37 -3.52
CA PHE A 111 -22.19 -3.97 -3.47
C PHE A 111 -22.96 -3.15 -4.51
N TYR A 112 -23.02 -3.59 -5.77
CA TYR A 112 -23.76 -2.91 -6.83
C TYR A 112 -25.24 -2.76 -6.50
N ARG A 113 -25.88 -3.83 -6.01
CA ARG A 113 -27.28 -3.78 -5.55
C ARG A 113 -27.49 -2.80 -4.40
N SER A 114 -26.54 -2.72 -3.47
CA SER A 114 -26.60 -1.79 -2.35
C SER A 114 -26.51 -0.33 -2.81
N VAL A 115 -25.62 -0.03 -3.77
CA VAL A 115 -25.49 1.31 -4.36
C VAL A 115 -26.74 1.70 -5.15
N LEU A 116 -27.26 0.79 -5.98
CA LEU A 116 -28.50 1.04 -6.74
C LEU A 116 -29.69 1.29 -5.82
N ALA A 117 -29.79 0.52 -4.72
CA ALA A 117 -30.84 0.73 -3.72
C ALA A 117 -30.73 2.11 -3.07
N ALA A 118 -29.53 2.49 -2.61
CA ALA A 118 -29.29 3.81 -2.02
C ALA A 118 -29.52 4.96 -3.00
N TYR A 119 -29.16 4.77 -4.27
CA TYR A 119 -29.45 5.74 -5.34
C TYR A 119 -30.95 5.96 -5.51
N LYS A 120 -31.75 4.88 -5.62
CA LYS A 120 -33.21 4.96 -5.74
C LYS A 120 -33.83 5.62 -4.50
N ASP A 121 -33.43 5.23 -3.29
CA ASP A 121 -33.93 5.80 -2.03
C ASP A 121 -33.61 7.29 -1.91
N SER A 122 -32.41 7.72 -2.32
CA SER A 122 -31.98 9.13 -2.32
C SER A 122 -32.84 10.01 -3.26
N LEU A 123 -33.44 9.40 -4.28
CA LEU A 123 -34.34 10.05 -5.22
C LEU A 123 -35.83 9.87 -4.87
N GLY A 124 -36.13 9.38 -3.65
CA GLY A 124 -37.50 9.19 -3.15
C GLY A 124 -38.24 8.00 -3.78
N ARG A 125 -37.53 7.09 -4.40
CA ARG A 125 -38.06 5.81 -4.91
C ARG A 125 -37.77 4.71 -3.91
N LYS A 126 -38.81 4.10 -3.35
CA LYS A 126 -38.63 2.96 -2.46
C LYS A 126 -37.90 1.82 -3.18
N SER A 127 -36.82 1.33 -2.60
CA SER A 127 -36.06 0.21 -3.10
C SER A 127 -35.90 -0.86 -2.03
N ASP A 128 -35.62 -2.09 -2.46
CA ASP A 128 -35.35 -3.19 -1.54
C ASP A 128 -33.82 -3.30 -1.34
N MET A 129 -33.33 -2.68 -0.27
CA MET A 129 -31.94 -2.86 0.16
C MET A 129 -31.70 -4.35 0.47
N PRO A 130 -30.66 -4.99 -0.12
CA PRO A 130 -30.38 -6.38 0.16
C PRO A 130 -30.18 -6.64 1.66
N GLU A 131 -30.66 -7.76 2.19
CA GLU A 131 -30.59 -8.07 3.61
C GLU A 131 -29.16 -8.04 4.14
N ASN A 132 -28.23 -8.64 3.39
CA ASN A 132 -26.79 -8.66 3.66
C ASN A 132 -26.03 -7.55 2.91
N GLY A 133 -26.73 -6.51 2.43
CA GLY A 133 -26.16 -5.41 1.66
C GLY A 133 -25.25 -4.52 2.51
N TYR A 134 -24.45 -3.74 1.79
CA TYR A 134 -23.61 -2.71 2.39
C TYR A 134 -24.50 -1.52 2.79
N LYS A 135 -24.45 -1.14 4.08
CA LYS A 135 -25.37 -0.12 4.67
C LYS A 135 -24.59 1.04 5.33
N GLY A 136 -23.30 1.15 5.07
CA GLY A 136 -22.47 2.22 5.60
C GLY A 136 -22.85 3.58 4.98
N GLU A 137 -22.55 4.66 5.70
CA GLU A 137 -22.81 6.04 5.24
C GLU A 137 -22.16 6.32 3.88
N TYR A 138 -20.98 5.74 3.64
CA TYR A 138 -20.26 5.85 2.37
C TYR A 138 -21.07 5.35 1.14
N ILE A 139 -22.00 4.40 1.32
CA ILE A 139 -22.90 3.94 0.23
C ILE A 139 -23.89 5.06 -0.15
N VAL A 140 -24.40 5.76 0.85
CA VAL A 140 -25.32 6.89 0.62
C VAL A 140 -24.58 8.06 -0.04
N ASP A 141 -23.36 8.34 0.39
CA ASP A 141 -22.54 9.41 -0.16
C ASP A 141 -22.12 9.08 -1.60
N LEU A 142 -21.72 7.83 -1.87
CA LEU A 142 -21.44 7.36 -3.22
C LEU A 142 -22.68 7.47 -4.15
N ALA A 143 -23.87 7.13 -3.63
CA ALA A 143 -25.11 7.29 -4.37
C ALA A 143 -25.41 8.77 -4.70
N LYS A 144 -25.18 9.69 -3.76
CA LYS A 144 -25.33 11.14 -3.99
C LYS A 144 -24.36 11.65 -5.05
N GLU A 145 -23.09 11.26 -4.98
CA GLU A 145 -22.09 11.62 -6.00
C GLU A 145 -22.48 11.12 -7.39
N ILE A 146 -23.06 9.91 -7.48
CA ILE A 146 -23.56 9.38 -8.76
C ILE A 146 -24.78 10.21 -9.24
N ILE A 147 -25.67 10.64 -8.33
CA ILE A 147 -26.78 11.52 -8.68
C ILE A 147 -26.27 12.87 -9.21
N GLU A 148 -25.23 13.43 -8.61
CA GLU A 148 -24.66 14.71 -9.04
C GLU A 148 -24.11 14.64 -10.48
N THR A 149 -23.53 13.51 -10.88
CA THR A 149 -22.92 13.33 -12.21
C THR A 149 -23.89 12.79 -13.25
N GLU A 150 -24.78 11.88 -12.87
CA GLU A 150 -25.65 11.11 -13.77
C GLU A 150 -27.13 11.51 -13.70
N GLY A 151 -27.50 12.35 -12.72
CA GLY A 151 -28.89 12.76 -12.52
C GLY A 151 -29.80 11.59 -12.15
N GLN A 152 -30.95 11.51 -12.81
CA GLN A 152 -31.98 10.48 -12.56
C GLN A 152 -32.03 9.38 -13.64
N ARG A 153 -31.03 9.31 -14.52
CA ARG A 153 -31.08 8.45 -15.72
C ARG A 153 -31.31 6.98 -15.42
N PHE A 154 -30.79 6.47 -14.28
CA PHE A 154 -30.93 5.07 -13.89
C PHE A 154 -32.34 4.70 -13.35
N LEU A 155 -33.22 5.70 -13.12
CA LEU A 155 -34.62 5.43 -12.81
C LEU A 155 -35.45 5.11 -14.06
N GLU A 156 -34.98 5.50 -15.25
CA GLU A 156 -35.66 5.34 -16.54
C GLU A 156 -35.18 4.08 -17.28
N GLN A 157 -34.14 3.43 -16.80
CA GLN A 157 -33.55 2.20 -17.37
C GLN A 157 -34.18 0.94 -16.76
N ASP A 158 -34.00 -0.17 -17.47
CA ASP A 158 -34.22 -1.51 -16.89
C ASP A 158 -33.29 -1.74 -15.70
N ASP A 159 -33.79 -2.41 -14.66
CA ASP A 159 -33.07 -2.62 -13.41
C ASP A 159 -31.76 -3.40 -13.59
N GLU A 160 -31.68 -4.33 -14.52
CA GLU A 160 -30.46 -5.11 -14.79
C GLU A 160 -29.38 -4.23 -15.46
N GLN A 161 -29.78 -3.42 -16.43
CA GLN A 161 -28.88 -2.48 -17.08
C GLN A 161 -28.41 -1.38 -16.13
N ALA A 162 -29.34 -0.81 -15.34
CA ALA A 162 -29.00 0.18 -14.32
C ALA A 162 -28.04 -0.38 -13.28
N LEU A 163 -28.19 -1.65 -12.87
CA LEU A 163 -27.30 -2.33 -11.91
C LEU A 163 -25.88 -2.45 -12.46
N ILE A 164 -25.71 -2.81 -13.72
CA ILE A 164 -24.39 -2.95 -14.34
C ILE A 164 -23.71 -1.58 -14.44
N GLU A 165 -24.38 -0.58 -15.00
CA GLU A 165 -23.79 0.73 -15.25
C GLU A 165 -23.46 1.47 -13.95
N ILE A 166 -24.41 1.51 -12.99
CA ILE A 166 -24.17 2.15 -11.69
C ILE A 166 -23.08 1.40 -10.89
N GLY A 167 -23.05 0.07 -11.03
CA GLY A 167 -22.02 -0.77 -10.41
C GLY A 167 -20.62 -0.46 -10.93
N ASP A 168 -20.47 -0.28 -12.24
CA ASP A 168 -19.18 0.06 -12.83
C ASP A 168 -18.70 1.46 -12.43
N ILE A 169 -19.61 2.43 -12.34
CA ILE A 169 -19.29 3.77 -11.85
C ILE A 169 -18.88 3.70 -10.37
N ALA A 170 -19.67 3.01 -9.55
CA ALA A 170 -19.40 2.87 -8.12
C ALA A 170 -18.05 2.17 -7.85
N ARG A 171 -17.75 1.10 -8.59
CA ARG A 171 -16.47 0.40 -8.54
C ARG A 171 -15.31 1.34 -8.90
N GLY A 172 -15.44 2.08 -10.00
CA GLY A 172 -14.41 3.04 -10.42
C GLY A 172 -14.12 4.10 -9.35
N LYS A 173 -15.16 4.67 -8.74
CA LYS A 173 -15.03 5.63 -7.63
C LYS A 173 -14.38 5.01 -6.40
N MET A 174 -14.75 3.78 -6.01
CA MET A 174 -14.12 3.08 -4.88
C MET A 174 -12.64 2.78 -5.13
N VAL A 175 -12.28 2.31 -6.32
CA VAL A 175 -10.86 2.08 -6.67
C VAL A 175 -10.08 3.39 -6.63
N SER A 176 -10.65 4.51 -7.12
CA SER A 176 -10.01 5.82 -7.02
C SER A 176 -9.80 6.25 -5.58
N SER A 177 -10.83 6.13 -4.74
CA SER A 177 -10.73 6.46 -3.31
C SER A 177 -9.67 5.63 -2.59
N ILE A 178 -9.58 4.32 -2.87
CA ILE A 178 -8.54 3.44 -2.31
C ILE A 178 -7.15 3.89 -2.74
N LYS A 179 -6.97 4.29 -4.00
CA LYS A 179 -5.70 4.83 -4.49
C LYS A 179 -5.29 6.09 -3.76
N ASP A 180 -6.23 7.02 -3.61
CA ASP A 180 -6.00 8.30 -2.95
C ASP A 180 -5.66 8.11 -1.46
N ASP A 181 -6.37 7.22 -0.77
CA ASP A 181 -6.12 6.88 0.64
C ASP A 181 -4.73 6.27 0.84
N LEU A 182 -4.32 5.34 -0.03
CA LEU A 182 -3.02 4.67 0.04
C LEU A 182 -1.88 5.64 -0.31
N SER A 183 -2.06 6.45 -1.36
CA SER A 183 -1.09 7.51 -1.71
C SER A 183 -0.95 8.53 -0.59
N GLY A 184 -2.06 8.89 0.08
CA GLY A 184 -2.06 9.81 1.23
C GLY A 184 -1.19 9.34 2.42
N ILE A 185 -0.93 8.04 2.55
CA ILE A 185 0.00 7.46 3.53
C ILE A 185 1.36 7.08 2.92
N GLY A 186 1.63 7.51 1.69
CA GLY A 186 2.90 7.26 1.01
C GLY A 186 3.07 5.83 0.48
N VAL A 187 1.98 5.11 0.23
CA VAL A 187 1.99 3.76 -0.34
C VAL A 187 1.54 3.82 -1.79
N GLU A 188 2.46 3.52 -2.69
CA GLU A 188 2.24 3.55 -4.14
C GLU A 188 2.37 2.15 -4.75
N PHE A 189 1.69 1.94 -5.89
CA PHE A 189 1.71 0.69 -6.63
C PHE A 189 2.10 0.93 -8.09
N ASP A 190 2.92 0.03 -8.63
CA ASP A 190 3.34 0.07 -10.03
C ASP A 190 2.26 -0.53 -10.93
N ASN A 191 1.51 -1.51 -10.44
CA ASN A 191 0.48 -2.23 -11.17
C ASN A 191 -0.82 -2.37 -10.35
N TRP A 192 -1.95 -2.08 -11.00
CA TRP A 192 -3.30 -2.32 -10.51
C TRP A 192 -3.97 -3.35 -11.41
N PHE A 193 -3.90 -4.62 -11.00
CA PHE A 193 -4.46 -5.72 -11.78
C PHE A 193 -5.93 -5.92 -11.43
N SER A 194 -6.83 -5.86 -12.43
CA SER A 194 -8.26 -6.15 -12.27
C SER A 194 -8.54 -7.61 -12.60
N GLU A 195 -9.40 -8.26 -11.83
CA GLU A 195 -9.83 -9.64 -12.08
C GLU A 195 -10.76 -9.78 -13.30
N ARG A 196 -11.34 -8.68 -13.78
CA ARG A 196 -12.25 -8.60 -14.95
C ARG A 196 -11.54 -8.61 -16.28
#